data_044193748a1f2341efc4447082292b79
#
_entry.id   044193748a1f2341efc4447082292b79
#
_cell.length_a   1.000
_cell.length_b   1.000
_cell.length_c   1.000
_cell.angle_alpha   90.00
_cell.angle_beta   90.00
_cell.angle_gamma   90.00
#
_symmetry.space_group_name_H-M   'P 1'
#
loop_
_entity.id
_entity.type
_entity.pdbx_description
1 polymer ?
#
loop_
_entity_poly.entity_id
_entity_poly.type
_entity_poly.pdbx_seq_one_letter_code
_entity_poly.pdbx_strand_id
1 'polypeptide(L)'
;MLRIEGVSKSFGPTLANKDINLVLEKGVLLGLAGENGSGKSTLASMVCGMQSKDSGKFYKNGEEYDPHSPSDAAAHGIAMVVQELGVVGNLPGIVNMFLGKMDKYKKGPAVDLAAMNRDAEAVFEKWHLPKVPLDVPAGTLSIEQRKIMELARALITDPDFLVLDEISQALSQDNRQVLYKFIEQFKSQGRTILMVTHDLEEMVEICDQIAVLRDGAIVECKDAKEFTMDELKRQMIGREVSGDYYRDDQKEQYENEVVLEVRDLTIEGKCEHISFDVHKGEILGVCGLSDAGIHELGSAIYGLEHHDGTVRVKASDTLLKHPDDLVKTKGAYLSKDRDANGLMLDAGIGANLIIPSLVELSGPVGFLSPKKTRALAEKASQAFEIKSSGLNHIVRRLSGGNKQKVNLSRWLVKDLDYIILDCPTRGVDIGVKAYIYSVLKKAKAEGKAIIMISDELQEAMGMSDRIMVMKDHKFAAMLSRNCDFTEEKMMEVML
;
A
#
# COMPACT_ATOMS: atom_id res chain seq x y z
N MET A 1 17.07 -17.94 19.49
CA MET A 1 15.89 -18.75 19.11
C MET A 1 14.66 -18.18 19.80
N LEU A 2 13.61 -17.89 19.04
CA LEU A 2 12.28 -17.57 19.57
C LEU A 2 11.31 -18.66 19.15
N ARG A 3 10.54 -19.22 20.11
CA ARG A 3 9.51 -20.21 19.86
C ARG A 3 8.16 -19.67 20.31
N ILE A 4 7.17 -19.80 19.46
CA ILE A 4 5.78 -19.35 19.63
C ILE A 4 4.92 -20.60 19.68
N GLU A 5 4.12 -20.78 20.75
CA GLU A 5 3.29 -21.96 20.98
C GLU A 5 1.84 -21.56 21.27
N GLY A 6 0.93 -21.92 20.38
CA GLY A 6 -0.51 -21.78 20.57
C GLY A 6 -0.99 -20.35 20.74
N VAL A 7 -0.24 -19.35 20.22
CA VAL A 7 -0.53 -17.95 20.48
C VAL A 7 -1.76 -17.47 19.68
N SER A 8 -2.71 -16.86 20.40
CA SER A 8 -3.91 -16.30 19.80
C SER A 8 -4.16 -14.87 20.28
N LYS A 9 -4.79 -14.07 19.39
CA LYS A 9 -5.18 -12.69 19.65
C LYS A 9 -6.47 -12.32 18.93
N SER A 10 -7.40 -11.70 19.67
CA SER A 10 -8.67 -11.20 19.15
C SER A 10 -8.84 -9.71 19.41
N PHE A 11 -9.51 -9.01 18.52
CA PHE A 11 -9.97 -7.63 18.69
C PHE A 11 -11.49 -7.60 18.51
N GLY A 12 -12.23 -7.64 19.60
CA GLY A 12 -13.68 -7.81 19.56
C GLY A 12 -14.08 -9.10 18.84
N PRO A 13 -14.89 -9.07 17.77
CA PRO A 13 -15.28 -10.25 17.02
C PRO A 13 -14.22 -10.76 16.04
N THR A 14 -13.13 -10.00 15.83
CA THR A 14 -12.10 -10.33 14.84
C THR A 14 -10.96 -11.10 15.50
N LEU A 15 -10.75 -12.35 15.09
CA LEU A 15 -9.62 -13.19 15.50
C LEU A 15 -8.43 -12.84 14.58
N ALA A 16 -7.48 -12.07 15.09
CA ALA A 16 -6.32 -11.60 14.32
C ALA A 16 -5.21 -12.64 14.21
N ASN A 17 -4.97 -13.42 15.27
CA ASN A 17 -4.08 -14.57 15.26
C ASN A 17 -4.76 -15.74 15.95
N LYS A 18 -4.61 -16.95 15.40
CA LYS A 18 -5.28 -18.18 15.84
C LYS A 18 -4.25 -19.29 15.94
N ASP A 19 -4.00 -19.75 17.15
CA ASP A 19 -3.15 -20.91 17.43
C ASP A 19 -1.81 -20.89 16.69
N ILE A 20 -1.12 -19.74 16.74
CA ILE A 20 0.16 -19.56 16.04
C ILE A 20 1.23 -20.44 16.70
N ASN A 21 1.82 -21.31 15.89
CA ASN A 21 2.96 -22.14 16.23
C ASN A 21 4.09 -21.83 15.24
N LEU A 22 5.22 -21.31 15.73
CA LEU A 22 6.33 -20.88 14.88
C LEU A 22 7.65 -20.94 15.66
N VAL A 23 8.70 -21.37 14.99
CA VAL A 23 10.06 -21.38 15.54
C VAL A 23 10.96 -20.52 14.66
N LEU A 24 11.66 -19.57 15.29
CA LEU A 24 12.66 -18.74 14.65
C LEU A 24 14.03 -19.11 15.22
N GLU A 25 14.83 -19.77 14.41
CA GLU A 25 16.16 -20.22 14.78
C GLU A 25 17.15 -19.05 14.88
N LYS A 26 18.30 -19.28 15.53
CA LYS A 26 19.36 -18.27 15.63
C LYS A 26 20.04 -18.07 14.28
N GLY A 27 20.30 -16.81 13.95
CA GLY A 27 21.01 -16.44 12.72
C GLY A 27 20.16 -16.57 11.44
N VAL A 28 18.84 -16.71 11.56
CA VAL A 28 17.91 -16.85 10.45
C VAL A 28 17.17 -15.55 10.20
N LEU A 29 16.99 -15.19 8.94
CA LEU A 29 16.03 -14.21 8.47
C LEU A 29 14.74 -14.94 8.07
N LEU A 30 13.70 -14.81 8.90
CA LEU A 30 12.37 -15.35 8.58
C LEU A 30 11.50 -14.24 7.98
N GLY A 31 11.03 -14.46 6.76
CA GLY A 31 9.99 -13.65 6.13
C GLY A 31 8.60 -14.07 6.59
N LEU A 32 7.78 -13.12 7.01
CA LEU A 32 6.37 -13.38 7.34
C LEU A 32 5.48 -12.86 6.21
N ALA A 33 5.09 -13.77 5.31
CA ALA A 33 4.21 -13.51 4.18
C ALA A 33 2.74 -13.58 4.60
N GLY A 34 1.88 -12.84 3.92
CA GLY A 34 0.43 -12.90 4.13
C GLY A 34 -0.26 -11.64 3.64
N GLU A 35 -1.56 -11.71 3.39
CA GLU A 35 -2.37 -10.54 2.99
C GLU A 35 -2.45 -9.47 4.08
N ASN A 36 -2.85 -8.26 3.70
CA ASN A 36 -3.15 -7.20 4.68
C ASN A 36 -4.34 -7.64 5.55
N GLY A 37 -4.15 -7.54 6.87
CA GLY A 37 -5.14 -8.02 7.83
C GLY A 37 -5.03 -9.52 8.18
N SER A 38 -4.05 -10.26 7.64
CA SER A 38 -3.82 -11.66 8.01
C SER A 38 -3.28 -11.84 9.43
N GLY A 39 -2.84 -10.76 10.10
CA GLY A 39 -2.34 -10.79 11.48
C GLY A 39 -0.83 -10.63 11.64
N LYS A 40 -0.07 -10.32 10.57
CA LYS A 40 1.40 -10.15 10.60
C LYS A 40 1.87 -9.12 11.62
N SER A 41 1.40 -7.88 11.49
CA SER A 41 1.79 -6.79 12.39
C SER A 41 1.26 -7.01 13.81
N THR A 42 0.15 -7.76 13.97
CA THR A 42 -0.34 -8.18 15.29
C THR A 42 0.61 -9.17 15.95
N LEU A 43 1.09 -10.17 15.21
CA LEU A 43 2.06 -11.13 15.72
C LEU A 43 3.38 -10.43 16.08
N ALA A 44 3.90 -9.59 15.18
CA ALA A 44 5.09 -8.78 15.40
C ALA A 44 4.96 -7.89 16.66
N SER A 45 3.80 -7.22 16.82
CA SER A 45 3.51 -6.36 17.98
C SER A 45 3.43 -7.13 19.29
N MET A 46 2.89 -8.36 19.28
CA MET A 46 2.87 -9.23 20.47
C MET A 46 4.27 -9.68 20.88
N VAL A 47 5.11 -10.06 19.91
CA VAL A 47 6.51 -10.43 20.15
C VAL A 47 7.29 -9.26 20.76
N CYS A 48 6.98 -8.03 20.36
CA CYS A 48 7.66 -6.83 20.83
C CYS A 48 7.01 -6.17 22.05
N GLY A 49 6.01 -6.80 22.67
CA GLY A 49 5.35 -6.28 23.88
C GLY A 49 4.50 -5.02 23.65
N MET A 50 4.15 -4.69 22.40
CA MET A 50 3.23 -3.60 22.06
C MET A 50 1.77 -4.01 22.24
N GLN A 51 1.48 -5.32 22.14
CA GLN A 51 0.17 -5.93 22.33
C GLN A 51 0.29 -7.16 23.22
N SER A 52 -0.68 -7.38 24.11
CA SER A 52 -0.77 -8.62 24.87
C SER A 52 -1.43 -9.72 24.04
N LYS A 53 -0.95 -10.95 24.17
CA LYS A 53 -1.65 -12.14 23.66
C LYS A 53 -2.86 -12.49 24.53
N ASP A 54 -3.83 -13.20 23.98
CA ASP A 54 -5.01 -13.69 24.72
C ASP A 54 -4.76 -15.11 25.25
N SER A 55 -3.95 -15.92 24.52
CA SER A 55 -3.56 -17.29 24.94
C SER A 55 -2.22 -17.68 24.31
N GLY A 56 -1.70 -18.83 24.71
CA GLY A 56 -0.43 -19.38 24.24
C GLY A 56 0.80 -18.80 24.97
N LYS A 57 1.99 -19.17 24.50
CA LYS A 57 3.27 -18.81 25.13
C LYS A 57 4.34 -18.46 24.12
N PHE A 58 5.21 -17.54 24.52
CA PHE A 58 6.49 -17.30 23.84
C PHE A 58 7.62 -17.87 24.70
N TYR A 59 8.65 -18.37 24.03
CA TYR A 59 9.90 -18.81 24.68
C TYR A 59 11.09 -18.19 23.96
N LYS A 60 11.96 -17.51 24.69
CA LYS A 60 13.21 -16.98 24.16
C LYS A 60 14.39 -17.75 24.74
N ASN A 61 15.20 -18.37 23.89
CA ASN A 61 16.33 -19.22 24.27
C ASN A 61 15.96 -20.35 25.29
N GLY A 62 14.72 -20.82 25.23
CA GLY A 62 14.21 -21.92 26.13
C GLY A 62 13.52 -21.42 27.40
N GLU A 63 13.60 -20.14 27.73
CA GLU A 63 12.93 -19.53 28.87
C GLU A 63 11.60 -18.90 28.44
N GLU A 64 10.58 -18.97 29.29
CA GLU A 64 9.29 -18.34 29.03
C GLU A 64 9.47 -16.82 28.94
N TYR A 65 8.91 -16.21 27.88
CA TYR A 65 9.01 -14.81 27.54
C TYR A 65 7.61 -14.22 27.38
N ASP A 66 7.25 -13.25 28.22
CA ASP A 66 5.93 -12.59 28.18
C ASP A 66 6.08 -11.07 28.33
N PRO A 67 6.40 -10.37 27.24
CA PRO A 67 6.69 -8.95 27.30
C PRO A 67 5.41 -8.13 27.56
N HIS A 68 5.48 -7.22 28.52
CA HIS A 68 4.38 -6.29 28.86
C HIS A 68 4.55 -4.89 28.27
N SER A 69 5.71 -4.62 27.67
CA SER A 69 6.03 -3.35 27.01
C SER A 69 7.20 -3.49 26.05
N PRO A 70 7.38 -2.54 25.10
CA PRO A 70 8.57 -2.48 24.24
C PRO A 70 9.89 -2.34 25.03
N SER A 71 9.88 -1.67 26.19
CA SER A 71 11.03 -1.59 27.08
C SER A 71 11.39 -2.94 27.68
N ASP A 72 10.39 -3.74 28.05
CA ASP A 72 10.57 -5.09 28.56
C ASP A 72 11.11 -6.03 27.47
N ALA A 73 10.55 -5.95 26.25
CA ALA A 73 11.08 -6.67 25.09
C ALA A 73 12.55 -6.30 24.81
N ALA A 74 12.89 -5.01 24.88
CA ALA A 74 14.25 -4.54 24.69
C ALA A 74 15.22 -5.05 25.78
N ALA A 75 14.78 -5.18 27.04
CA ALA A 75 15.58 -5.76 28.13
C ALA A 75 15.89 -7.25 27.85
N HIS A 76 15.01 -7.94 27.11
CA HIS A 76 15.23 -9.29 26.62
C HIS A 76 15.91 -9.37 25.25
N GLY A 77 16.46 -8.25 24.73
CA GLY A 77 17.20 -8.21 23.47
C GLY A 77 16.32 -8.29 22.22
N ILE A 78 15.03 -7.90 22.30
CA ILE A 78 14.13 -7.83 21.15
C ILE A 78 13.85 -6.37 20.83
N ALA A 79 14.01 -5.98 19.56
CA ALA A 79 13.67 -4.64 19.07
C ALA A 79 12.85 -4.71 17.80
N MET A 80 12.16 -3.60 17.47
CA MET A 80 11.31 -3.50 16.28
C MET A 80 11.48 -2.16 15.60
N VAL A 81 11.50 -2.19 14.26
CA VAL A 81 11.26 -1.04 13.40
C VAL A 81 9.84 -1.16 12.88
N VAL A 82 8.98 -0.22 13.23
CA VAL A 82 7.54 -0.26 12.93
C VAL A 82 7.24 0.28 11.52
N GLN A 83 6.10 -0.12 10.96
CA GLN A 83 5.64 0.32 9.65
C GLN A 83 5.40 1.85 9.60
N GLU A 84 4.63 2.38 10.55
CA GLU A 84 4.40 3.81 10.66
C GLU A 84 5.60 4.52 11.27
N LEU A 85 5.83 5.78 10.86
CA LEU A 85 6.95 6.57 11.37
C LEU A 85 6.77 6.86 12.87
N GLY A 86 7.52 6.16 13.71
CA GLY A 86 7.52 6.31 15.16
C GLY A 86 8.40 7.47 15.65
N VAL A 87 8.34 8.64 14.99
CA VAL A 87 9.17 9.81 15.31
C VAL A 87 8.33 10.99 15.77
N VAL A 88 8.84 11.75 16.74
CA VAL A 88 8.28 13.01 17.17
C VAL A 88 8.89 14.12 16.32
N GLY A 89 8.13 14.62 15.34
CA GLY A 89 8.63 15.50 14.27
C GLY A 89 9.27 16.80 14.78
N ASN A 90 8.77 17.39 15.86
CA ASN A 90 9.26 18.65 16.42
C ASN A 90 10.53 18.51 17.28
N LEU A 91 10.97 17.27 17.57
CA LEU A 91 12.19 17.01 18.33
C LEU A 91 13.37 16.73 17.40
N PRO A 92 14.60 17.12 17.78
CA PRO A 92 15.80 16.74 17.05
C PRO A 92 15.93 15.22 16.87
N GLY A 93 16.57 14.78 15.77
CA GLY A 93 16.80 13.37 15.50
C GLY A 93 17.51 12.65 16.65
N ILE A 94 18.53 13.29 17.25
CA ILE A 94 19.28 12.74 18.38
C ILE A 94 18.35 12.45 19.59
N VAL A 95 17.39 13.32 19.87
CA VAL A 95 16.43 13.12 20.95
C VAL A 95 15.49 11.95 20.61
N ASN A 96 15.03 11.86 19.36
CA ASN A 96 14.21 10.75 18.89
C ASN A 96 14.91 9.40 19.05
N MET A 97 16.21 9.30 18.77
CA MET A 97 16.97 8.06 18.93
C MET A 97 17.01 7.53 20.36
N PHE A 98 17.02 8.44 21.35
CA PHE A 98 17.15 8.08 22.77
C PHE A 98 15.88 8.28 23.59
N LEU A 99 14.71 8.49 22.97
CA LEU A 99 13.44 8.55 23.68
C LEU A 99 13.24 7.28 24.55
N GLY A 100 12.87 7.50 25.81
CA GLY A 100 12.75 6.42 26.81
C GLY A 100 14.07 5.92 27.41
N LYS A 101 15.25 6.42 26.96
CA LYS A 101 16.58 6.01 27.44
C LYS A 101 17.42 7.18 27.93
N MET A 102 16.84 8.37 28.05
CA MET A 102 17.55 9.62 28.36
C MET A 102 18.14 9.64 29.79
N ASP A 103 17.63 8.81 30.68
CA ASP A 103 18.12 8.72 32.07
C ASP A 103 19.62 8.36 32.15
N LYS A 104 20.13 7.54 31.18
CA LYS A 104 21.54 7.20 31.05
C LYS A 104 22.43 8.42 30.79
N TYR A 105 21.89 9.47 30.19
CA TYR A 105 22.60 10.66 29.73
C TYR A 105 22.36 11.90 30.61
N LYS A 106 21.68 11.75 31.74
CA LYS A 106 21.42 12.85 32.68
C LYS A 106 22.70 13.27 33.40
N LYS A 107 22.98 14.57 33.37
CA LYS A 107 24.02 15.23 34.19
C LYS A 107 23.34 16.32 35.02
N GLY A 108 22.82 15.96 36.21
CA GLY A 108 22.02 16.84 37.01
C GLY A 108 20.71 17.22 36.31
N PRO A 109 20.38 18.53 36.14
CA PRO A 109 19.17 18.94 35.42
C PRO A 109 19.32 18.92 33.89
N ALA A 110 20.51 18.69 33.35
CA ALA A 110 20.80 18.72 31.92
C ALA A 110 21.01 17.31 31.35
N VAL A 111 20.92 17.20 30.01
CA VAL A 111 21.20 15.98 29.26
C VAL A 111 22.51 16.14 28.50
N ASP A 112 23.37 15.14 28.54
CA ASP A 112 24.65 15.11 27.81
C ASP A 112 24.43 14.75 26.34
N LEU A 113 24.09 15.74 25.52
CA LEU A 113 23.90 15.57 24.07
C LEU A 113 25.18 15.09 23.36
N ALA A 114 26.37 15.46 23.88
CA ALA A 114 27.63 15.01 23.28
C ALA A 114 27.85 13.51 23.48
N ALA A 115 27.46 12.96 24.64
CA ALA A 115 27.50 11.53 24.87
C ALA A 115 26.45 10.80 24.00
N MET A 116 25.24 11.35 23.85
CA MET A 116 24.22 10.79 22.96
C MET A 116 24.71 10.76 21.50
N ASN A 117 25.31 11.83 21.00
CA ASN A 117 25.87 11.87 19.65
C ASN A 117 26.95 10.81 19.43
N ARG A 118 27.89 10.66 20.38
CA ARG A 118 28.94 9.61 20.28
C ARG A 118 28.35 8.19 20.23
N ASP A 119 27.34 7.91 21.09
CA ASP A 119 26.70 6.59 21.11
C ASP A 119 25.88 6.37 19.82
N ALA A 120 25.25 7.41 19.25
CA ALA A 120 24.57 7.35 17.98
C ALA A 120 25.54 7.08 16.82
N GLU A 121 26.63 7.86 16.72
CA GLU A 121 27.67 7.68 15.71
C GLU A 121 28.25 6.27 15.73
N ALA A 122 28.52 5.72 16.92
CA ALA A 122 29.02 4.36 17.08
C ALA A 122 28.05 3.31 16.50
N VAL A 123 26.73 3.52 16.59
CA VAL A 123 25.72 2.62 15.98
C VAL A 123 25.77 2.72 14.45
N PHE A 124 25.78 3.93 13.89
CA PHE A 124 25.88 4.11 12.43
C PHE A 124 27.18 3.51 11.87
N GLU A 125 28.30 3.67 12.54
CA GLU A 125 29.61 3.10 12.14
C GLU A 125 29.62 1.57 12.26
N LYS A 126 29.17 1.02 13.40
CA LYS A 126 29.15 -0.43 13.65
C LYS A 126 28.37 -1.19 12.57
N TRP A 127 27.23 -0.63 12.13
CA TRP A 127 26.32 -1.28 11.21
C TRP A 127 26.38 -0.74 9.78
N HIS A 128 27.36 0.13 9.49
CA HIS A 128 27.57 0.75 8.18
C HIS A 128 26.33 1.43 7.61
N LEU A 129 25.51 2.03 8.48
CA LEU A 129 24.29 2.72 8.09
C LEU A 129 24.60 4.11 7.50
N PRO A 130 23.81 4.60 6.54
CA PRO A 130 23.94 5.96 6.01
C PRO A 130 23.78 7.00 7.11
N LYS A 131 24.65 8.01 7.12
CA LYS A 131 24.57 9.09 8.11
C LYS A 131 23.32 9.93 7.91
N VAL A 132 22.63 10.23 9.00
CA VAL A 132 21.44 11.07 9.04
C VAL A 132 21.72 12.31 9.90
N PRO A 133 21.33 13.53 9.49
CA PRO A 133 21.44 14.72 10.32
C PRO A 133 20.59 14.57 11.60
N LEU A 134 21.24 14.45 12.76
CA LEU A 134 20.53 14.21 14.03
C LEU A 134 20.29 15.49 14.84
N ASP A 135 20.88 16.60 14.44
CA ASP A 135 20.78 17.91 15.07
C ASP A 135 19.55 18.73 14.66
N VAL A 136 18.87 18.31 13.58
CA VAL A 136 17.66 18.97 13.05
C VAL A 136 16.39 18.30 13.57
N PRO A 137 15.23 19.00 13.55
CA PRO A 137 13.94 18.38 13.86
C PRO A 137 13.65 17.18 12.95
N ALA A 138 13.26 16.03 13.51
CA ALA A 138 13.06 14.81 12.75
C ALA A 138 11.96 14.94 11.66
N GLY A 139 11.03 15.88 11.83
CA GLY A 139 10.00 16.19 10.82
C GLY A 139 10.56 16.79 9.52
N THR A 140 11.76 17.38 9.54
CA THR A 140 12.42 17.95 8.35
C THR A 140 13.23 16.92 7.54
N LEU A 141 13.47 15.76 8.12
CA LEU A 141 14.14 14.66 7.45
C LEU A 141 13.25 14.02 6.39
N SER A 142 13.82 13.48 5.32
CA SER A 142 13.08 12.68 4.36
C SER A 142 12.51 11.41 5.02
N ILE A 143 11.52 10.78 4.39
CA ILE A 143 10.94 9.51 4.88
C ILE A 143 12.02 8.46 5.04
N GLU A 144 12.91 8.35 4.06
CA GLU A 144 14.03 7.42 4.06
C GLU A 144 15.00 7.68 5.23
N GLN A 145 15.42 8.92 5.43
CA GLN A 145 16.28 9.30 6.55
C GLN A 145 15.65 8.99 7.91
N ARG A 146 14.33 9.21 8.03
CA ARG A 146 13.59 8.84 9.26
C ARG A 146 13.60 7.33 9.49
N LYS A 147 13.44 6.52 8.44
CA LYS A 147 13.51 5.04 8.55
C LYS A 147 14.89 4.53 8.93
N ILE A 148 15.95 5.10 8.34
CA ILE A 148 17.33 4.78 8.72
C ILE A 148 17.60 5.15 10.19
N MET A 149 17.10 6.32 10.64
CA MET A 149 17.19 6.73 12.04
C MET A 149 16.43 5.79 12.98
N GLU A 150 15.24 5.31 12.59
CA GLU A 150 14.46 4.32 13.36
C GLU A 150 15.19 2.98 13.46
N LEU A 151 15.82 2.51 12.39
CA LEU A 151 16.67 1.33 12.42
C LEU A 151 17.84 1.52 13.39
N ALA A 152 18.56 2.64 13.28
CA ALA A 152 19.66 2.97 14.19
C ALA A 152 19.16 3.04 15.67
N ARG A 153 17.98 3.61 15.93
CA ARG A 153 17.35 3.64 17.26
C ARG A 153 17.06 2.25 17.82
N ALA A 154 16.58 1.34 16.99
CA ALA A 154 16.34 -0.05 17.40
C ALA A 154 17.66 -0.75 17.78
N LEU A 155 18.74 -0.46 17.07
CA LEU A 155 20.06 -1.05 17.27
C LEU A 155 20.84 -0.51 18.49
N ILE A 156 20.42 0.62 19.08
CA ILE A 156 21.05 1.18 20.32
C ILE A 156 21.00 0.17 21.49
N THR A 157 19.98 -0.68 21.55
CA THR A 157 19.85 -1.71 22.59
C THR A 157 20.69 -2.95 22.34
N ASP A 158 21.39 -2.99 21.23
CA ASP A 158 22.19 -4.14 20.77
C ASP A 158 21.37 -5.46 20.76
N PRO A 159 20.21 -5.49 20.06
CA PRO A 159 19.28 -6.62 20.12
C PRO A 159 19.90 -7.87 19.47
N ASP A 160 19.50 -9.04 19.95
CA ASP A 160 19.80 -10.34 19.31
C ASP A 160 18.62 -10.85 18.45
N PHE A 161 17.47 -10.16 18.55
CA PHE A 161 16.28 -10.39 17.74
C PHE A 161 15.70 -9.07 17.24
N LEU A 162 15.54 -8.93 15.93
CA LEU A 162 15.05 -7.69 15.31
C LEU A 162 13.81 -7.96 14.47
N VAL A 163 12.76 -7.18 14.67
CA VAL A 163 11.57 -7.16 13.78
C VAL A 163 11.68 -5.99 12.84
N LEU A 164 11.57 -6.25 11.54
CA LEU A 164 11.55 -5.25 10.47
C LEU A 164 10.17 -5.28 9.81
N ASP A 165 9.34 -4.25 10.05
CA ASP A 165 7.99 -4.15 9.49
C ASP A 165 7.97 -3.11 8.35
N GLU A 166 7.93 -3.60 7.09
CA GLU A 166 7.85 -2.84 5.84
C GLU A 166 8.92 -1.73 5.68
N ILE A 167 10.14 -1.97 6.16
CA ILE A 167 11.22 -0.96 6.12
C ILE A 167 11.72 -0.69 4.71
N SER A 168 11.83 -1.69 3.86
CA SER A 168 12.44 -1.61 2.52
C SER A 168 11.68 -0.69 1.57
N GLN A 169 10.36 -0.56 1.74
CA GLN A 169 9.51 0.27 0.88
C GLN A 169 9.79 1.77 0.96
N ALA A 170 10.31 2.22 2.10
CA ALA A 170 10.65 3.61 2.32
C ALA A 170 12.08 3.96 1.87
N LEU A 171 12.83 2.99 1.35
CA LEU A 171 14.23 3.13 0.97
C LEU A 171 14.40 3.18 -0.55
N SER A 172 15.30 4.02 -1.02
CA SER A 172 15.83 4.01 -2.39
C SER A 172 16.55 2.68 -2.68
N GLN A 173 16.77 2.37 -3.96
CA GLN A 173 17.44 1.13 -4.36
C GLN A 173 18.84 1.01 -3.74
N ASP A 174 19.61 2.10 -3.68
CA ASP A 174 20.91 2.12 -3.06
C ASP A 174 20.87 1.81 -1.55
N ASN A 175 19.92 2.39 -0.84
CA ASN A 175 19.75 2.17 0.58
C ASN A 175 19.09 0.81 0.92
N ARG A 176 18.35 0.20 0.00
CA ARG A 176 17.93 -1.22 0.12
C ARG A 176 19.16 -2.14 0.11
N GLN A 177 20.14 -1.89 -0.76
CA GLN A 177 21.40 -2.66 -0.78
C GLN A 177 22.18 -2.51 0.53
N VAL A 178 22.15 -1.33 1.14
CA VAL A 178 22.75 -1.13 2.48
C VAL A 178 21.98 -1.93 3.53
N LEU A 179 20.65 -1.93 3.49
CA LEU A 179 19.81 -2.73 4.39
C LEU A 179 20.13 -4.22 4.26
N TYR A 180 20.29 -4.75 3.04
CA TYR A 180 20.59 -6.17 2.83
C TYR A 180 21.98 -6.55 3.37
N LYS A 181 22.99 -5.70 3.18
CA LYS A 181 24.32 -5.88 3.79
C LYS A 181 24.25 -5.86 5.33
N PHE A 182 23.46 -4.96 5.90
CA PHE A 182 23.20 -4.93 7.34
C PHE A 182 22.54 -6.23 7.81
N ILE A 183 21.52 -6.75 7.13
CA ILE A 183 20.85 -8.00 7.43
C ILE A 183 21.86 -9.16 7.46
N GLU A 184 22.70 -9.29 6.44
CA GLU A 184 23.71 -10.33 6.38
C GLU A 184 24.76 -10.19 7.51
N GLN A 185 25.21 -8.99 7.82
CA GLN A 185 26.09 -8.73 8.95
C GLN A 185 25.45 -9.10 10.29
N PHE A 186 24.15 -8.80 10.48
CA PHE A 186 23.40 -9.10 11.68
C PHE A 186 23.25 -10.62 11.87
N LYS A 187 22.87 -11.34 10.81
CA LYS A 187 22.78 -12.81 10.77
C LYS A 187 24.11 -13.49 11.06
N SER A 188 25.23 -13.00 10.47
CA SER A 188 26.56 -13.58 10.66
C SER A 188 27.03 -13.56 12.12
N GLN A 189 26.45 -12.67 12.94
CA GLN A 189 26.68 -12.62 14.39
C GLN A 189 25.77 -13.59 15.18
N GLY A 190 25.01 -14.47 14.49
CA GLY A 190 24.05 -15.39 15.12
C GLY A 190 22.77 -14.72 15.62
N ARG A 191 22.47 -13.51 15.12
CA ARG A 191 21.26 -12.74 15.48
C ARG A 191 20.12 -13.04 14.51
N THR A 192 18.89 -12.99 14.97
CA THR A 192 17.70 -13.41 14.24
C THR A 192 16.89 -12.22 13.80
N ILE A 193 16.31 -12.27 12.60
CA ILE A 193 15.41 -11.24 12.08
C ILE A 193 14.07 -11.84 11.69
N LEU A 194 12.98 -11.19 12.09
CA LEU A 194 11.64 -11.38 11.54
C LEU A 194 11.34 -10.21 10.62
N MET A 195 11.18 -10.48 9.34
CA MET A 195 10.87 -9.46 8.33
C MET A 195 9.43 -9.60 7.87
N VAL A 196 8.70 -8.49 7.90
CA VAL A 196 7.37 -8.36 7.32
C VAL A 196 7.49 -7.45 6.11
N THR A 197 7.14 -7.95 4.94
CA THR A 197 7.06 -7.18 3.69
C THR A 197 5.93 -7.72 2.82
N HIS A 198 5.38 -6.91 1.95
CA HIS A 198 4.45 -7.36 0.91
C HIS A 198 5.16 -7.52 -0.44
N ASP A 199 6.44 -7.18 -0.54
CA ASP A 199 7.28 -7.46 -1.69
C ASP A 199 7.74 -8.93 -1.63
N LEU A 200 7.07 -9.79 -2.39
CA LEU A 200 7.32 -11.22 -2.38
C LEU A 200 8.62 -11.57 -3.11
N GLU A 201 9.03 -10.79 -4.11
CA GLU A 201 10.28 -10.98 -4.82
C GLU A 201 11.44 -10.71 -3.88
N GLU A 202 11.42 -9.59 -3.15
CA GLU A 202 12.36 -9.28 -2.08
C GLU A 202 12.42 -10.44 -1.05
N MET A 203 11.24 -10.93 -0.62
CA MET A 203 11.18 -11.98 0.40
C MET A 203 11.83 -13.29 -0.06
N VAL A 204 11.56 -13.73 -1.29
CA VAL A 204 12.18 -14.94 -1.86
C VAL A 204 13.69 -14.76 -2.08
N GLU A 205 14.13 -13.56 -2.44
CA GLU A 205 15.53 -13.26 -2.70
C GLU A 205 16.40 -13.26 -1.44
N ILE A 206 15.92 -12.61 -0.35
CA ILE A 206 16.79 -12.34 0.80
C ILE A 206 16.51 -13.19 2.04
N CYS A 207 15.29 -13.75 2.20
CA CYS A 207 14.94 -14.55 3.37
C CYS A 207 15.55 -15.96 3.31
N ASP A 208 15.91 -16.52 4.47
CA ASP A 208 16.31 -17.92 4.58
C ASP A 208 15.05 -18.82 4.60
N GLN A 209 14.04 -18.39 5.33
CA GLN A 209 12.76 -19.10 5.48
C GLN A 209 11.60 -18.13 5.31
N ILE A 210 10.46 -18.67 4.85
CA ILE A 210 9.21 -17.91 4.74
C ILE A 210 8.12 -18.67 5.49
N ALA A 211 7.43 -17.95 6.39
CA ALA A 211 6.20 -18.40 7.02
C ALA A 211 5.00 -17.68 6.39
N VAL A 212 4.02 -18.43 5.91
CA VAL A 212 2.81 -17.86 5.31
C VAL A 212 1.70 -17.79 6.34
N LEU A 213 1.25 -16.58 6.64
CA LEU A 213 0.15 -16.29 7.56
C LEU A 213 -1.12 -15.96 6.76
N ARG A 214 -2.17 -16.76 6.94
CA ARG A 214 -3.47 -16.56 6.30
C ARG A 214 -4.61 -16.75 7.31
N ASP A 215 -5.57 -15.81 7.29
CA ASP A 215 -6.75 -15.82 8.18
C ASP A 215 -6.38 -16.02 9.67
N GLY A 216 -5.25 -15.43 10.08
CA GLY A 216 -4.75 -15.48 11.44
C GLY A 216 -3.95 -16.75 11.80
N ALA A 217 -3.75 -17.71 10.90
CA ALA A 217 -3.03 -18.96 11.16
C ALA A 217 -1.81 -19.11 10.25
N ILE A 218 -0.73 -19.74 10.73
CA ILE A 218 0.39 -20.16 9.88
C ILE A 218 -0.07 -21.36 9.05
N VAL A 219 -0.06 -21.22 7.74
CA VAL A 219 -0.45 -22.29 6.80
C VAL A 219 0.75 -23.10 6.32
N GLU A 220 1.92 -22.47 6.22
CA GLU A 220 3.17 -23.14 5.86
C GLU A 220 4.37 -22.35 6.37
N CYS A 221 5.47 -23.04 6.65
CA CYS A 221 6.77 -22.45 6.95
C CYS A 221 7.85 -23.38 6.40
N LYS A 222 8.64 -22.90 5.43
CA LYS A 222 9.73 -23.66 4.82
C LYS A 222 10.84 -22.75 4.30
N ASP A 223 11.91 -23.32 3.77
CA ASP A 223 13.01 -22.56 3.17
C ASP A 223 12.51 -21.69 1.99
N ALA A 224 12.98 -20.46 1.91
CA ALA A 224 12.51 -19.48 0.92
C ALA A 224 12.69 -20.00 -0.52
N LYS A 225 13.79 -20.71 -0.79
CA LYS A 225 14.12 -21.30 -2.10
C LYS A 225 13.19 -22.43 -2.54
N GLU A 226 12.39 -22.99 -1.64
CA GLU A 226 11.41 -24.04 -1.94
C GLU A 226 10.06 -23.45 -2.40
N PHE A 227 9.87 -22.13 -2.27
CA PHE A 227 8.69 -21.46 -2.77
C PHE A 227 8.87 -21.00 -4.22
N THR A 228 7.89 -21.29 -5.05
CA THR A 228 7.68 -20.53 -6.29
C THR A 228 6.80 -19.31 -6.00
N MET A 229 6.93 -18.27 -6.81
CA MET A 229 6.09 -17.04 -6.65
C MET A 229 4.60 -17.35 -6.72
N ASP A 230 4.20 -18.25 -7.64
CA ASP A 230 2.79 -18.65 -7.78
C ASP A 230 2.28 -19.46 -6.60
N GLU A 231 3.11 -20.33 -6.03
CA GLU A 231 2.78 -21.09 -4.84
C GLU A 231 2.62 -20.15 -3.62
N LEU A 232 3.55 -19.22 -3.43
CA LEU A 232 3.50 -18.25 -2.35
C LEU A 232 2.24 -17.38 -2.43
N LYS A 233 1.93 -16.84 -3.62
CA LYS A 233 0.70 -16.08 -3.87
C LYS A 233 -0.55 -16.93 -3.58
N ARG A 234 -0.59 -18.18 -4.08
CA ARG A 234 -1.72 -19.09 -3.86
C ARG A 234 -1.95 -19.41 -2.38
N GLN A 235 -0.88 -19.66 -1.63
CA GLN A 235 -1.00 -19.96 -0.19
C GLN A 235 -1.46 -18.77 0.62
N MET A 236 -1.01 -17.56 0.28
CA MET A 236 -1.44 -16.33 0.93
C MET A 236 -2.94 -16.07 0.74
N ILE A 237 -3.46 -16.28 -0.48
CA ILE A 237 -4.84 -15.97 -0.86
C ILE A 237 -5.81 -17.10 -0.48
N GLY A 238 -5.35 -18.36 -0.42
CA GLY A 238 -6.17 -19.52 -0.03
C GLY A 238 -7.24 -19.94 -1.03
N ARG A 239 -7.27 -19.33 -2.20
CA ARG A 239 -8.08 -19.73 -3.35
C ARG A 239 -7.10 -20.08 -4.47
N GLU A 240 -7.46 -21.02 -5.34
CA GLU A 240 -6.80 -21.06 -6.62
C GLU A 240 -6.98 -19.68 -7.24
N VAL A 241 -5.88 -18.95 -7.41
CA VAL A 241 -5.81 -17.91 -8.42
C VAL A 241 -5.76 -18.69 -9.72
N SER A 242 -6.95 -19.27 -10.05
CA SER A 242 -7.15 -19.98 -11.28
C SER A 242 -7.05 -18.93 -12.37
N GLY A 243 -5.98 -18.99 -13.13
CA GLY A 243 -5.78 -18.24 -14.37
C GLY A 243 -6.03 -16.74 -14.18
N ASP A 244 -5.05 -15.91 -14.48
CA ASP A 244 -5.29 -14.52 -14.80
C ASP A 244 -5.44 -13.53 -13.66
N TYR A 245 -4.38 -13.42 -12.84
CA TYR A 245 -4.21 -12.28 -11.96
C TYR A 245 -4.38 -10.96 -12.75
N TYR A 246 -3.76 -10.89 -13.93
CA TYR A 246 -3.98 -9.86 -14.93
C TYR A 246 -4.90 -10.37 -16.06
N ARG A 247 -4.89 -9.74 -17.20
CA ARG A 247 -5.61 -10.17 -18.41
C ARG A 247 -4.83 -11.27 -19.13
N ASP A 248 -5.55 -12.28 -19.62
CA ASP A 248 -4.99 -13.44 -20.36
C ASP A 248 -4.81 -13.15 -21.82
N ASP A 249 -5.61 -12.22 -22.36
CA ASP A 249 -5.56 -11.87 -23.77
C ASP A 249 -4.26 -11.13 -24.10
N GLN A 250 -3.61 -11.59 -25.13
CA GLN A 250 -2.32 -11.07 -25.64
C GLN A 250 -2.51 -9.90 -26.62
N LYS A 251 -3.75 -9.46 -26.86
CA LYS A 251 -4.08 -8.48 -27.90
C LYS A 251 -4.96 -7.36 -27.37
N GLU A 252 -4.81 -6.18 -27.97
CA GLU A 252 -5.77 -5.09 -27.77
C GLU A 252 -7.16 -5.52 -28.24
N GLN A 253 -8.17 -5.22 -27.43
CA GLN A 253 -9.57 -5.51 -27.75
C GLN A 253 -10.44 -4.37 -27.27
N TYR A 254 -10.79 -3.47 -28.18
CA TYR A 254 -11.72 -2.35 -27.95
C TYR A 254 -12.38 -1.93 -29.26
N GLU A 255 -13.46 -1.16 -29.18
CA GLU A 255 -14.17 -0.61 -30.32
C GLU A 255 -13.48 0.69 -30.81
N ASN A 256 -13.57 1.01 -32.12
CA ASN A 256 -13.00 2.25 -32.65
C ASN A 256 -13.78 3.53 -32.26
N GLU A 257 -14.85 3.37 -31.47
CA GLU A 257 -15.65 4.50 -30.99
C GLU A 257 -14.89 5.27 -29.90
N VAL A 258 -14.57 6.54 -30.16
CA VAL A 258 -13.93 7.43 -29.19
C VAL A 258 -14.96 7.91 -28.18
N VAL A 259 -14.72 7.63 -26.91
CA VAL A 259 -15.54 8.07 -25.77
C VAL A 259 -15.03 9.38 -25.21
N LEU A 260 -13.72 9.48 -24.97
CA LEU A 260 -13.07 10.66 -24.41
C LEU A 260 -11.94 11.14 -25.33
N GLU A 261 -11.92 12.43 -25.61
CA GLU A 261 -10.91 13.10 -26.42
C GLU A 261 -10.18 14.16 -25.60
N VAL A 262 -8.87 14.06 -25.48
CA VAL A 262 -7.99 15.02 -24.81
C VAL A 262 -7.13 15.69 -25.88
N ARG A 263 -7.09 17.02 -25.92
CA ARG A 263 -6.32 17.81 -26.91
C ARG A 263 -5.56 18.93 -26.22
N ASP A 264 -4.25 18.92 -26.41
CA ASP A 264 -3.31 19.97 -26.00
C ASP A 264 -3.41 20.31 -24.50
N LEU A 265 -3.70 19.33 -23.66
CA LEU A 265 -3.84 19.54 -22.23
C LEU A 265 -2.49 19.93 -21.63
N THR A 266 -2.47 21.12 -20.99
CA THR A 266 -1.26 21.68 -20.40
C THR A 266 -1.56 22.17 -18.98
N ILE A 267 -0.75 21.74 -18.01
CA ILE A 267 -0.73 22.20 -16.62
C ILE A 267 0.68 22.70 -16.36
N GLU A 268 0.83 23.98 -16.04
CA GLU A 268 2.13 24.62 -15.85
C GLU A 268 3.02 23.84 -14.85
N GLY A 269 4.20 23.43 -15.30
CA GLY A 269 5.18 22.67 -14.50
C GLY A 269 4.79 21.23 -14.15
N LYS A 270 3.72 20.66 -14.75
CA LYS A 270 3.24 19.30 -14.44
C LYS A 270 2.92 18.47 -15.68
N CYS A 271 2.28 19.05 -16.69
CA CYS A 271 1.94 18.37 -17.95
C CYS A 271 2.04 19.36 -19.10
N GLU A 272 2.64 18.96 -20.23
CA GLU A 272 2.84 19.83 -21.40
C GLU A 272 2.33 19.18 -22.68
N HIS A 273 1.33 19.80 -23.32
CA HIS A 273 0.82 19.46 -24.65
C HIS A 273 0.34 18.00 -24.81
N ILE A 274 -0.35 17.45 -23.80
CA ILE A 274 -0.81 16.07 -23.81
C ILE A 274 -2.06 15.91 -24.67
N SER A 275 -2.01 14.99 -25.66
CA SER A 275 -3.14 14.69 -26.55
C SER A 275 -3.31 13.19 -26.75
N PHE A 276 -4.53 12.67 -26.54
CA PHE A 276 -4.86 11.26 -26.77
C PHE A 276 -6.39 11.06 -26.85
N ASP A 277 -6.77 9.86 -27.32
CA ASP A 277 -8.15 9.39 -27.36
C ASP A 277 -8.29 8.13 -26.52
N VAL A 278 -9.46 7.96 -25.88
CA VAL A 278 -9.85 6.75 -25.17
C VAL A 278 -11.08 6.17 -25.83
N HIS A 279 -11.06 4.86 -26.11
CA HIS A 279 -12.07 4.19 -26.88
C HIS A 279 -13.02 3.36 -26.00
N LYS A 280 -14.17 3.06 -26.53
CA LYS A 280 -15.16 2.21 -25.86
C LYS A 280 -14.64 0.78 -25.63
N GLY A 281 -14.73 0.32 -24.40
CA GLY A 281 -14.19 -0.98 -24.01
C GLY A 281 -12.66 -1.06 -23.94
N GLU A 282 -11.97 0.09 -23.89
CA GLU A 282 -10.52 0.19 -23.74
C GLU A 282 -10.12 0.38 -22.28
N ILE A 283 -9.00 -0.25 -21.89
CA ILE A 283 -8.22 0.16 -20.73
C ILE A 283 -6.96 0.85 -21.25
N LEU A 284 -6.92 2.18 -21.17
CA LEU A 284 -5.73 2.98 -21.45
C LEU A 284 -4.92 3.12 -20.15
N GLY A 285 -3.76 2.48 -20.10
CA GLY A 285 -2.78 2.66 -19.01
C GLY A 285 -2.06 4.00 -19.15
N VAL A 286 -1.78 4.65 -18.04
CA VAL A 286 -0.91 5.84 -17.99
C VAL A 286 0.16 5.57 -16.95
N CYS A 287 1.42 5.63 -17.34
CA CYS A 287 2.55 5.41 -16.44
C CYS A 287 3.72 6.36 -16.74
N GLY A 288 4.60 6.51 -15.77
CA GLY A 288 5.77 7.38 -15.82
C GLY A 288 6.52 7.33 -14.50
N LEU A 289 7.68 7.98 -14.43
CA LEU A 289 8.37 8.16 -13.16
C LEU A 289 7.56 9.07 -12.22
N SER A 290 7.87 9.04 -10.93
CA SER A 290 7.04 9.63 -9.84
C SER A 290 6.68 11.11 -10.03
N ASP A 291 7.46 11.86 -10.79
CA ASP A 291 7.29 13.30 -11.07
C ASP A 291 6.90 13.60 -12.53
N ALA A 292 6.57 12.57 -13.30
CA ALA A 292 6.22 12.75 -14.72
C ALA A 292 4.86 13.43 -14.96
N GLY A 293 4.06 13.72 -13.92
CA GLY A 293 2.77 14.42 -14.03
C GLY A 293 1.56 13.51 -14.30
N ILE A 294 1.70 12.20 -14.16
CA ILE A 294 0.63 11.23 -14.47
C ILE A 294 -0.61 11.42 -13.59
N HIS A 295 -0.44 11.77 -12.32
CA HIS A 295 -1.55 11.96 -11.37
C HIS A 295 -2.26 13.29 -11.60
N GLU A 296 -1.51 14.32 -11.91
CA GLU A 296 -2.02 15.64 -12.26
C GLU A 296 -2.85 15.58 -13.54
N LEU A 297 -2.44 14.77 -14.50
CA LEU A 297 -3.24 14.51 -15.71
C LEU A 297 -4.61 13.93 -15.35
N GLY A 298 -4.68 12.95 -14.46
CA GLY A 298 -5.94 12.35 -14.01
C GLY A 298 -6.85 13.37 -13.33
N SER A 299 -6.31 14.17 -12.42
CA SER A 299 -7.06 15.21 -11.70
C SER A 299 -7.51 16.35 -12.61
N ALA A 300 -6.73 16.72 -13.63
CA ALA A 300 -7.11 17.73 -14.63
C ALA A 300 -8.25 17.25 -15.52
N ILE A 301 -8.21 16.01 -16.02
CA ILE A 301 -9.31 15.43 -16.79
C ILE A 301 -10.61 15.41 -15.97
N TYR A 302 -10.50 15.19 -14.65
CA TYR A 302 -11.65 15.26 -13.74
C TYR A 302 -12.13 16.71 -13.50
N GLY A 303 -11.33 17.71 -13.81
CA GLY A 303 -11.65 19.13 -13.61
C GLY A 303 -11.34 19.66 -12.21
N LEU A 304 -10.43 19.04 -11.47
CA LEU A 304 -9.93 19.52 -10.17
C LEU A 304 -8.79 20.52 -10.33
N GLU A 305 -7.98 20.39 -11.40
CA GLU A 305 -6.89 21.31 -11.70
C GLU A 305 -7.20 22.14 -12.94
N HIS A 306 -6.82 23.42 -12.88
CA HIS A 306 -6.92 24.29 -14.04
C HIS A 306 -5.90 23.88 -15.10
N HIS A 307 -6.32 23.78 -16.34
CA HIS A 307 -5.48 23.40 -17.47
C HIS A 307 -5.86 24.19 -18.73
N ASP A 308 -4.91 24.37 -19.62
CA ASP A 308 -5.16 24.77 -20.99
C ASP A 308 -5.50 23.54 -21.85
N GLY A 309 -5.99 23.74 -23.05
CA GLY A 309 -6.46 22.67 -23.92
C GLY A 309 -7.90 22.25 -23.67
N THR A 310 -8.28 21.07 -24.16
CA THR A 310 -9.67 20.61 -24.06
C THR A 310 -9.77 19.13 -23.72
N VAL A 311 -10.74 18.80 -22.85
CA VAL A 311 -11.19 17.44 -22.57
C VAL A 311 -12.66 17.35 -22.98
N ARG A 312 -13.00 16.44 -23.90
CA ARG A 312 -14.32 16.34 -24.51
C ARG A 312 -14.87 14.93 -24.46
N VAL A 313 -16.11 14.80 -23.98
CA VAL A 313 -16.91 13.56 -24.08
C VAL A 313 -17.62 13.54 -25.41
N LYS A 314 -17.29 12.60 -26.28
CA LYS A 314 -17.76 12.59 -27.68
C LYS A 314 -19.25 12.35 -27.82
N ALA A 315 -19.83 11.44 -27.03
CA ALA A 315 -21.25 11.08 -27.11
C ALA A 315 -22.19 12.25 -26.85
N SER A 316 -21.83 13.17 -25.96
CA SER A 316 -22.62 14.36 -25.60
C SER A 316 -22.06 15.67 -26.13
N ASP A 317 -20.93 15.65 -26.82
CA ASP A 317 -20.14 16.80 -27.26
C ASP A 317 -19.82 17.80 -26.12
N THR A 318 -19.70 17.30 -24.90
CA THR A 318 -19.52 18.09 -23.68
C THR A 318 -18.05 18.31 -23.38
N LEU A 319 -17.65 19.55 -23.14
CA LEU A 319 -16.34 19.90 -22.59
C LEU A 319 -16.35 19.72 -21.07
N LEU A 320 -15.41 18.92 -20.54
CA LEU A 320 -15.21 18.76 -19.11
C LEU A 320 -14.39 19.95 -18.59
N LYS A 321 -14.96 20.76 -17.71
CA LYS A 321 -14.29 21.89 -17.06
C LYS A 321 -14.35 21.81 -15.54
N HIS A 322 -15.35 21.10 -15.03
CA HIS A 322 -15.61 20.93 -13.60
C HIS A 322 -15.99 19.48 -13.30
N PRO A 323 -15.77 19.01 -12.07
CA PRO A 323 -16.15 17.65 -11.66
C PRO A 323 -17.63 17.28 -11.95
N ASP A 324 -18.53 18.25 -11.86
CA ASP A 324 -19.95 18.07 -12.16
C ASP A 324 -20.20 17.67 -13.62
N ASP A 325 -19.41 18.16 -14.56
CA ASP A 325 -19.56 17.85 -15.97
C ASP A 325 -19.26 16.37 -16.24
N LEU A 326 -18.22 15.84 -15.57
CA LEU A 326 -17.88 14.42 -15.63
C LEU A 326 -19.02 13.54 -15.11
N VAL A 327 -19.61 13.89 -13.94
CA VAL A 327 -20.73 13.13 -13.38
C VAL A 327 -21.98 13.17 -14.27
N LYS A 328 -22.28 14.32 -14.86
CA LYS A 328 -23.41 14.50 -15.79
C LYS A 328 -23.24 13.70 -17.08
N THR A 329 -22.02 13.50 -17.51
CA THR A 329 -21.68 12.72 -18.72
C THR A 329 -21.39 11.24 -18.42
N LYS A 330 -21.89 10.72 -17.29
CA LYS A 330 -21.69 9.33 -16.83
C LYS A 330 -20.23 8.93 -16.65
N GLY A 331 -19.38 9.85 -16.26
CA GLY A 331 -18.00 9.60 -15.89
C GLY A 331 -17.84 9.38 -14.40
N ALA A 332 -16.70 8.80 -14.02
CA ALA A 332 -16.26 8.65 -12.65
C ALA A 332 -14.76 8.90 -12.50
N TYR A 333 -14.35 9.34 -11.32
CA TYR A 333 -12.95 9.50 -10.94
C TYR A 333 -12.66 8.88 -9.58
N LEU A 334 -11.61 8.07 -9.53
CA LEU A 334 -11.08 7.49 -8.29
C LEU A 334 -9.71 8.09 -8.03
N SER A 335 -9.58 8.84 -6.95
CA SER A 335 -8.33 9.51 -6.57
C SER A 335 -7.31 8.54 -5.97
N LYS A 336 -6.01 8.78 -6.23
CA LYS A 336 -4.86 8.11 -5.63
C LYS A 336 -4.91 8.10 -4.10
N ASP A 337 -5.32 9.22 -3.47
CA ASP A 337 -5.49 9.33 -2.03
C ASP A 337 -6.96 9.15 -1.64
N ARG A 338 -7.34 7.87 -1.43
CA ARG A 338 -8.71 7.52 -1.04
C ARG A 338 -9.12 8.09 0.31
N ASP A 339 -8.19 8.18 1.27
CA ASP A 339 -8.49 8.57 2.65
C ASP A 339 -8.64 10.09 2.77
N ALA A 340 -7.88 10.88 2.00
CA ALA A 340 -8.00 12.34 1.97
C ALA A 340 -9.11 12.83 1.02
N ASN A 341 -9.19 12.26 -0.19
CA ASN A 341 -10.01 12.81 -1.29
C ASN A 341 -11.16 11.89 -1.72
N GLY A 342 -11.06 10.59 -1.42
CA GLY A 342 -11.98 9.59 -1.93
C GLY A 342 -13.16 9.27 -0.98
N LEU A 343 -12.99 9.31 0.32
CA LEU A 343 -13.94 8.79 1.30
C LEU A 343 -14.22 9.77 2.43
N MET A 344 -15.46 9.81 2.89
CA MET A 344 -15.82 10.44 4.17
C MET A 344 -15.54 9.44 5.30
N LEU A 345 -14.34 9.50 5.88
CA LEU A 345 -13.85 8.51 6.83
C LEU A 345 -14.70 8.41 8.11
N ASP A 346 -15.26 9.52 8.59
CA ASP A 346 -16.07 9.58 9.81
C ASP A 346 -17.56 9.29 9.57
N ALA A 347 -17.94 9.04 8.33
CA ALA A 347 -19.30 8.63 7.95
C ALA A 347 -19.41 7.11 7.81
N GLY A 348 -20.65 6.61 7.83
CA GLY A 348 -20.96 5.21 7.59
C GLY A 348 -20.74 4.80 6.13
N ILE A 349 -20.59 3.50 5.90
CA ILE A 349 -20.47 2.89 4.56
C ILE A 349 -21.65 3.33 3.67
N GLY A 350 -22.88 3.25 4.16
CA GLY A 350 -24.07 3.60 3.40
C GLY A 350 -24.05 5.03 2.86
N ALA A 351 -23.59 5.99 3.68
CA ALA A 351 -23.45 7.38 3.27
C ALA A 351 -22.42 7.53 2.14
N ASN A 352 -21.25 6.89 2.26
CA ASN A 352 -20.22 6.91 1.23
C ASN A 352 -20.70 6.32 -0.11
N LEU A 353 -21.47 5.22 -0.07
CA LEU A 353 -21.93 4.53 -1.26
C LEU A 353 -22.97 5.33 -2.09
N ILE A 354 -23.77 6.18 -1.45
CA ILE A 354 -24.85 6.91 -2.14
C ILE A 354 -24.42 8.28 -2.68
N ILE A 355 -23.31 8.89 -2.20
CA ILE A 355 -22.90 10.25 -2.56
C ILE A 355 -22.90 10.50 -4.07
N PRO A 356 -22.27 9.69 -4.92
CA PRO A 356 -22.22 9.97 -6.35
C PRO A 356 -23.60 9.88 -7.04
N SER A 357 -24.59 9.30 -6.37
CA SER A 357 -25.96 9.10 -6.87
C SER A 357 -26.99 10.02 -6.23
N LEU A 358 -26.57 11.00 -5.42
CA LEU A 358 -27.52 11.87 -4.69
C LEU A 358 -28.46 12.61 -5.61
N VAL A 359 -27.98 13.11 -6.75
CA VAL A 359 -28.83 13.83 -7.74
C VAL A 359 -29.89 12.90 -8.31
N GLU A 360 -29.55 11.67 -8.66
CA GLU A 360 -30.45 10.65 -9.20
C GLU A 360 -31.45 10.13 -8.16
N LEU A 361 -31.03 10.09 -6.89
CA LEU A 361 -31.88 9.65 -5.78
C LEU A 361 -32.81 10.75 -5.27
N SER A 362 -32.52 12.01 -5.62
CA SER A 362 -33.31 13.17 -5.18
C SER A 362 -34.61 13.28 -5.94
N GLY A 363 -35.70 13.46 -5.20
CA GLY A 363 -37.01 13.80 -5.76
C GLY A 363 -37.09 15.29 -6.21
N PRO A 364 -38.26 15.71 -6.77
CA PRO A 364 -38.46 17.04 -7.35
C PRO A 364 -38.16 18.23 -6.41
N VAL A 365 -38.23 18.00 -5.09
CA VAL A 365 -37.96 19.01 -4.06
C VAL A 365 -36.66 18.73 -3.28
N GLY A 366 -35.75 17.93 -3.85
CA GLY A 366 -34.50 17.56 -3.18
C GLY A 366 -34.62 16.51 -2.07
N PHE A 367 -35.79 15.91 -1.90
CA PHE A 367 -36.04 14.89 -0.88
C PHE A 367 -35.38 13.54 -1.24
N LEU A 368 -34.51 13.04 -0.37
CA LEU A 368 -33.90 11.73 -0.51
C LEU A 368 -34.79 10.66 0.15
N SER A 369 -35.28 9.71 -0.64
CA SER A 369 -36.07 8.61 -0.12
C SER A 369 -35.20 7.63 0.69
N PRO A 370 -35.42 7.45 2.00
CA PRO A 370 -34.64 6.52 2.81
C PRO A 370 -34.68 5.08 2.29
N LYS A 371 -35.79 4.66 1.68
CA LYS A 371 -35.95 3.34 1.07
C LYS A 371 -35.06 3.17 -0.17
N LYS A 372 -34.98 4.18 -1.06
CA LYS A 372 -34.17 4.13 -2.27
C LYS A 372 -32.69 4.23 -1.94
N THR A 373 -32.30 5.13 -1.04
CA THR A 373 -30.91 5.29 -0.62
C THR A 373 -30.38 4.03 0.04
N ARG A 374 -31.16 3.42 0.93
CA ARG A 374 -30.79 2.16 1.58
C ARG A 374 -30.69 1.00 0.58
N ALA A 375 -31.62 0.86 -0.34
CA ALA A 375 -31.59 -0.18 -1.36
C ALA A 375 -30.35 -0.08 -2.26
N LEU A 376 -29.97 1.14 -2.68
CA LEU A 376 -28.74 1.35 -3.46
C LEU A 376 -27.49 0.99 -2.65
N ALA A 377 -27.42 1.42 -1.38
CA ALA A 377 -26.29 1.12 -0.53
C ALA A 377 -26.15 -0.40 -0.24
N GLU A 378 -27.26 -1.09 0.00
CA GLU A 378 -27.29 -2.55 0.17
C GLU A 378 -26.83 -3.27 -1.11
N LYS A 379 -27.37 -2.86 -2.28
CA LYS A 379 -26.95 -3.40 -3.59
C LYS A 379 -25.43 -3.24 -3.80
N ALA A 380 -24.90 -2.05 -3.58
CA ALA A 380 -23.48 -1.78 -3.75
C ALA A 380 -22.61 -2.57 -2.77
N SER A 381 -23.00 -2.61 -1.48
CA SER A 381 -22.28 -3.34 -0.45
C SER A 381 -22.22 -4.85 -0.72
N GLN A 382 -23.31 -5.44 -1.22
CA GLN A 382 -23.38 -6.85 -1.58
C GLN A 382 -22.59 -7.16 -2.86
N ALA A 383 -22.78 -6.35 -3.92
CA ALA A 383 -22.13 -6.57 -5.21
C ALA A 383 -20.60 -6.53 -5.11
N PHE A 384 -20.06 -5.74 -4.17
CA PHE A 384 -18.61 -5.57 -3.97
C PHE A 384 -18.09 -6.31 -2.73
N GLU A 385 -18.90 -7.17 -2.12
CA GLU A 385 -18.51 -8.01 -0.98
C GLU A 385 -17.79 -7.21 0.14
N ILE A 386 -18.38 -6.07 0.55
CA ILE A 386 -17.78 -5.22 1.57
C ILE A 386 -17.97 -5.90 2.94
N LYS A 387 -16.86 -6.35 3.53
CA LYS A 387 -16.86 -6.99 4.85
C LYS A 387 -17.03 -5.94 5.95
N SER A 388 -18.17 -5.92 6.62
CA SER A 388 -18.49 -4.95 7.67
C SER A 388 -19.61 -5.44 8.59
N SER A 389 -19.84 -4.76 9.72
CA SER A 389 -20.98 -4.98 10.62
C SER A 389 -22.30 -4.36 10.12
N GLY A 390 -22.31 -3.78 8.91
CA GLY A 390 -23.50 -3.17 8.28
C GLY A 390 -23.23 -1.76 7.75
N LEU A 391 -24.23 -1.16 7.12
CA LEU A 391 -24.13 0.13 6.42
C LEU A 391 -23.76 1.33 7.32
N ASN A 392 -24.02 1.24 8.61
CA ASN A 392 -23.66 2.27 9.60
C ASN A 392 -22.23 2.13 10.12
N HIS A 393 -21.49 1.07 9.71
CA HIS A 393 -20.09 0.91 10.11
C HIS A 393 -19.26 2.08 9.58
N ILE A 394 -18.53 2.75 10.49
CA ILE A 394 -17.71 3.93 10.17
C ILE A 394 -16.53 3.50 9.29
N VAL A 395 -16.36 4.18 8.15
CA VAL A 395 -15.37 3.82 7.13
C VAL A 395 -13.94 3.88 7.65
N ARG A 396 -13.62 4.79 8.54
CA ARG A 396 -12.29 4.88 9.18
C ARG A 396 -11.84 3.56 9.84
N ARG A 397 -12.78 2.76 10.34
CA ARG A 397 -12.51 1.49 11.04
C ARG A 397 -12.37 0.28 10.11
N LEU A 398 -12.55 0.47 8.80
CA LEU A 398 -12.38 -0.60 7.81
C LEU A 398 -10.89 -0.83 7.52
N SER A 399 -10.55 -2.07 7.11
CA SER A 399 -9.26 -2.37 6.50
C SER A 399 -9.07 -1.60 5.19
N GLY A 400 -7.82 -1.39 4.77
CA GLY A 400 -7.49 -0.71 3.51
C GLY A 400 -8.22 -1.29 2.30
N GLY A 401 -8.26 -2.62 2.19
CA GLY A 401 -8.98 -3.30 1.11
C GLY A 401 -10.49 -3.06 1.12
N ASN A 402 -11.14 -3.07 2.30
CA ASN A 402 -12.57 -2.76 2.39
C ASN A 402 -12.86 -1.27 2.13
N LYS A 403 -11.99 -0.35 2.55
CA LYS A 403 -12.09 1.07 2.17
C LYS A 403 -12.03 1.23 0.65
N GLN A 404 -11.12 0.53 -0.02
CA GLN A 404 -11.00 0.58 -1.48
C GLN A 404 -12.22 -0.01 -2.18
N LYS A 405 -12.79 -1.10 -1.66
CA LYS A 405 -14.06 -1.64 -2.16
C LYS A 405 -15.20 -0.62 -2.04
N VAL A 406 -15.30 0.11 -0.91
CA VAL A 406 -16.29 1.21 -0.75
C VAL A 406 -16.03 2.31 -1.78
N ASN A 407 -14.77 2.70 -1.99
CA ASN A 407 -14.40 3.77 -2.91
C ASN A 407 -14.71 3.42 -4.38
N LEU A 408 -14.48 2.18 -4.80
CA LEU A 408 -14.84 1.70 -6.14
C LEU A 408 -16.33 1.49 -6.31
N SER A 409 -16.98 0.84 -5.34
CA SER A 409 -18.37 0.42 -5.45
C SER A 409 -19.35 1.60 -5.59
N ARG A 410 -19.08 2.73 -4.93
CA ARG A 410 -19.92 3.94 -5.02
C ARG A 410 -20.05 4.47 -6.45
N TRP A 411 -19.03 4.24 -7.28
CA TRP A 411 -19.01 4.63 -8.69
C TRP A 411 -19.54 3.52 -9.59
N LEU A 412 -19.00 2.30 -9.47
CA LEU A 412 -19.31 1.19 -10.36
C LEU A 412 -20.72 0.59 -10.19
N VAL A 413 -21.47 0.97 -9.14
CA VAL A 413 -22.88 0.64 -9.01
C VAL A 413 -23.78 1.46 -9.96
N LYS A 414 -23.22 2.56 -10.51
CA LYS A 414 -23.88 3.44 -11.48
C LYS A 414 -23.69 2.93 -12.91
N ASP A 415 -24.54 3.39 -13.79
CA ASP A 415 -24.38 3.24 -15.23
C ASP A 415 -23.35 4.28 -15.72
N LEU A 416 -22.13 3.85 -15.95
CA LEU A 416 -21.00 4.68 -16.39
C LEU A 416 -20.62 4.35 -17.82
N ASP A 417 -20.22 5.38 -18.58
CA ASP A 417 -19.63 5.23 -19.92
C ASP A 417 -18.10 5.20 -19.85
N TYR A 418 -17.51 5.95 -18.88
CA TYR A 418 -16.06 5.95 -18.68
C TYR A 418 -15.68 6.18 -17.22
N ILE A 419 -14.45 5.75 -16.86
CA ILE A 419 -13.91 5.90 -15.53
C ILE A 419 -12.40 6.18 -15.57
N ILE A 420 -11.96 7.11 -14.72
CA ILE A 420 -10.57 7.44 -14.50
C ILE A 420 -10.18 6.88 -13.13
N LEU A 421 -9.17 6.03 -13.10
CA LEU A 421 -8.70 5.34 -11.90
C LEU A 421 -7.25 5.74 -11.64
N ASP A 422 -7.02 6.48 -10.58
CA ASP A 422 -5.68 6.86 -10.16
C ASP A 422 -5.20 5.93 -9.04
N CYS A 423 -4.26 5.06 -9.35
CA CYS A 423 -3.71 4.02 -8.49
C CYS A 423 -4.80 3.19 -7.77
N PRO A 424 -5.68 2.49 -8.52
CA PRO A 424 -6.86 1.82 -7.94
C PRO A 424 -6.52 0.72 -6.94
N THR A 425 -5.31 0.20 -6.95
CA THR A 425 -4.86 -0.90 -6.10
C THR A 425 -3.86 -0.48 -5.03
N ARG A 426 -3.59 0.82 -4.90
CA ARG A 426 -2.59 1.32 -3.95
C ARG A 426 -2.96 1.00 -2.50
N GLY A 427 -2.00 0.37 -1.78
CA GLY A 427 -2.15 0.06 -0.35
C GLY A 427 -3.25 -0.96 -0.05
N VAL A 428 -3.49 -1.91 -0.97
CA VAL A 428 -4.35 -3.07 -0.76
C VAL A 428 -3.57 -4.36 -0.96
N ASP A 429 -4.09 -5.43 -0.38
CA ASP A 429 -3.50 -6.77 -0.50
C ASP A 429 -3.73 -7.41 -1.88
N ILE A 430 -2.98 -8.48 -2.17
CA ILE A 430 -3.00 -9.19 -3.45
C ILE A 430 -4.41 -9.73 -3.79
N GLY A 431 -5.16 -10.22 -2.80
CA GLY A 431 -6.50 -10.72 -3.02
C GLY A 431 -7.49 -9.62 -3.39
N VAL A 432 -7.35 -8.43 -2.78
CA VAL A 432 -8.14 -7.25 -3.16
C VAL A 432 -7.69 -6.71 -4.52
N LYS A 433 -6.40 -6.73 -4.85
CA LYS A 433 -5.91 -6.38 -6.21
C LYS A 433 -6.56 -7.29 -7.26
N ALA A 434 -6.50 -8.61 -7.08
CA ALA A 434 -7.12 -9.58 -7.99
C ALA A 434 -8.63 -9.33 -8.16
N TYR A 435 -9.32 -9.04 -7.06
CA TYR A 435 -10.74 -8.67 -7.10
C TYR A 435 -10.99 -7.40 -7.92
N ILE A 436 -10.19 -6.33 -7.70
CA ILE A 436 -10.31 -5.08 -8.45
C ILE A 436 -10.09 -5.33 -9.95
N TYR A 437 -9.06 -6.10 -10.31
CA TYR A 437 -8.80 -6.45 -11.72
C TYR A 437 -9.96 -7.22 -12.35
N SER A 438 -10.58 -8.16 -11.62
CA SER A 438 -11.77 -8.86 -12.11
C SER A 438 -12.94 -7.91 -12.38
N VAL A 439 -13.13 -6.92 -11.53
CA VAL A 439 -14.15 -5.88 -11.69
C VAL A 439 -13.84 -4.98 -12.90
N LEU A 440 -12.59 -4.61 -13.10
CA LEU A 440 -12.17 -3.80 -14.27
C LEU A 440 -12.29 -4.58 -15.58
N LYS A 441 -11.91 -5.86 -15.61
CA LYS A 441 -12.12 -6.76 -16.76
C LYS A 441 -13.61 -6.83 -17.14
N LYS A 442 -14.49 -6.95 -16.15
CA LYS A 442 -15.94 -6.94 -16.37
C LYS A 442 -16.44 -5.59 -16.91
N ALA A 443 -15.99 -4.47 -16.32
CA ALA A 443 -16.36 -3.12 -16.77
C ALA A 443 -15.92 -2.88 -18.23
N LYS A 444 -14.71 -3.30 -18.60
CA LYS A 444 -14.22 -3.29 -19.97
C LYS A 444 -15.11 -4.12 -20.91
N ALA A 445 -15.44 -5.35 -20.52
CA ALA A 445 -16.30 -6.24 -21.31
C ALA A 445 -17.74 -5.68 -21.51
N GLU A 446 -18.21 -4.84 -20.57
CA GLU A 446 -19.45 -4.07 -20.67
C GLU A 446 -19.33 -2.83 -21.57
N GLY A 447 -18.17 -2.60 -22.19
CA GLY A 447 -17.90 -1.48 -23.08
C GLY A 447 -17.52 -0.16 -22.42
N LYS A 448 -17.19 -0.15 -21.12
CA LYS A 448 -16.74 1.08 -20.43
C LYS A 448 -15.32 1.45 -20.86
N ALA A 449 -15.08 2.74 -21.11
CA ALA A 449 -13.75 3.28 -21.35
C ALA A 449 -13.06 3.53 -20.01
N ILE A 450 -11.81 3.05 -19.84
CA ILE A 450 -11.09 3.11 -18.58
C ILE A 450 -9.74 3.77 -18.81
N ILE A 451 -9.45 4.86 -18.07
CA ILE A 451 -8.10 5.39 -17.91
C ILE A 451 -7.57 4.85 -16.59
N MET A 452 -6.48 4.10 -16.62
CA MET A 452 -5.85 3.51 -15.44
C MET A 452 -4.44 4.07 -15.25
N ILE A 453 -4.30 5.00 -14.32
CA ILE A 453 -3.01 5.57 -13.92
C ILE A 453 -2.41 4.64 -12.86
N SER A 454 -1.16 4.23 -13.05
CA SER A 454 -0.49 3.32 -12.11
C SER A 454 0.97 3.66 -11.92
N ASP A 455 1.41 3.66 -10.65
CA ASP A 455 2.81 3.71 -10.24
C ASP A 455 3.50 2.32 -10.41
N GLU A 456 2.70 1.24 -10.57
CA GLU A 456 3.19 -0.12 -10.72
C GLU A 456 3.22 -0.53 -12.21
N LEU A 457 4.42 -0.67 -12.75
CA LEU A 457 4.61 -0.99 -14.18
C LEU A 457 3.94 -2.31 -14.57
N GLN A 458 4.06 -3.34 -13.73
CA GLN A 458 3.45 -4.65 -13.94
C GLN A 458 1.91 -4.58 -13.99
N GLU A 459 1.29 -3.71 -13.16
CA GLU A 459 -0.14 -3.48 -13.21
C GLU A 459 -0.57 -2.84 -14.53
N ALA A 460 0.13 -1.79 -14.97
CA ALA A 460 -0.15 -1.12 -16.23
C ALA A 460 -0.03 -2.09 -17.41
N MET A 461 1.05 -2.87 -17.48
CA MET A 461 1.29 -3.88 -18.52
C MET A 461 0.24 -5.00 -18.49
N GLY A 462 -0.08 -5.47 -17.27
CA GLY A 462 -1.00 -6.59 -17.08
C GLY A 462 -2.45 -6.28 -17.46
N MET A 463 -2.90 -5.03 -17.28
CA MET A 463 -4.31 -4.67 -17.42
C MET A 463 -4.65 -3.89 -18.69
N SER A 464 -3.72 -3.12 -19.26
CA SER A 464 -4.01 -2.14 -20.32
C SER A 464 -4.06 -2.75 -21.73
N ASP A 465 -4.81 -2.13 -22.63
CA ASP A 465 -4.77 -2.38 -24.08
C ASP A 465 -3.65 -1.56 -24.72
N ARG A 466 -3.59 -0.29 -24.36
CA ARG A 466 -2.50 0.62 -24.73
C ARG A 466 -1.96 1.27 -23.46
N ILE A 467 -0.69 1.64 -23.48
CA ILE A 467 -0.04 2.38 -22.40
C ILE A 467 0.53 3.66 -22.95
N MET A 468 0.09 4.77 -22.37
CA MET A 468 0.69 6.07 -22.55
C MET A 468 1.81 6.25 -21.52
N VAL A 469 3.03 6.40 -22.01
CA VAL A 469 4.20 6.67 -21.17
C VAL A 469 4.43 8.18 -21.12
N MET A 470 4.54 8.71 -19.91
CA MET A 470 4.92 10.11 -19.67
C MET A 470 6.35 10.18 -19.14
N LYS A 471 7.11 11.15 -19.63
CA LYS A 471 8.47 11.48 -19.21
C LYS A 471 8.63 13.00 -19.21
N ASP A 472 9.25 13.55 -18.15
CA ASP A 472 9.53 14.98 -18.03
C ASP A 472 8.31 15.86 -18.36
N HIS A 473 7.14 15.49 -17.80
CA HIS A 473 5.84 16.17 -17.97
C HIS A 473 5.24 16.10 -19.38
N LYS A 474 5.80 15.30 -20.29
CA LYS A 474 5.38 15.20 -21.70
C LYS A 474 4.94 13.77 -22.05
N PHE A 475 4.15 13.68 -23.09
CA PHE A 475 3.88 12.43 -23.77
C PHE A 475 5.17 11.93 -24.44
N ALA A 476 5.68 10.76 -24.01
CA ALA A 476 6.88 10.15 -24.56
C ALA A 476 6.56 9.11 -25.65
N ALA A 477 5.65 8.17 -25.34
CA ALA A 477 5.25 7.13 -26.29
C ALA A 477 3.85 6.57 -25.98
N MET A 478 3.22 5.99 -27.02
CA MET A 478 2.04 5.13 -26.89
C MET A 478 2.45 3.72 -27.28
N LEU A 479 2.38 2.79 -26.34
CA LEU A 479 2.70 1.39 -26.54
C LEU A 479 1.43 0.56 -26.65
N SER A 480 1.46 -0.48 -27.47
CA SER A 480 0.34 -1.38 -27.74
C SER A 480 0.58 -2.76 -27.15
N ARG A 481 -0.46 -3.37 -26.59
CA ARG A 481 -0.40 -4.73 -26.05
C ARG A 481 0.00 -5.79 -27.11
N ASN A 482 -0.21 -5.50 -28.37
CA ASN A 482 0.05 -6.45 -29.46
C ASN A 482 1.52 -6.89 -29.60
N CYS A 483 2.49 -6.03 -29.23
CA CYS A 483 3.91 -6.31 -29.44
C CYS A 483 4.87 -5.53 -28.53
N ASP A 484 4.38 -4.59 -27.72
CA ASP A 484 5.26 -3.60 -27.12
C ASP A 484 5.41 -3.69 -25.58
N PHE A 485 4.67 -4.57 -24.92
CA PHE A 485 4.65 -4.66 -23.47
C PHE A 485 5.80 -5.54 -22.94
N THR A 486 7.01 -4.99 -22.95
CA THR A 486 8.13 -5.54 -22.20
C THR A 486 8.64 -4.53 -21.21
N GLU A 487 9.07 -4.98 -20.05
CA GLU A 487 9.57 -4.11 -18.99
C GLU A 487 10.77 -3.29 -19.46
N GLU A 488 11.67 -3.92 -20.23
CA GLU A 488 12.85 -3.27 -20.83
C GLU A 488 12.44 -2.09 -21.73
N LYS A 489 11.47 -2.29 -22.63
CA LYS A 489 11.00 -1.25 -23.54
C LYS A 489 10.28 -0.12 -22.80
N MET A 490 9.50 -0.45 -21.75
CA MET A 490 8.87 0.55 -20.91
C MET A 490 9.90 1.41 -20.19
N MET A 491 10.91 0.78 -19.59
CA MET A 491 11.99 1.48 -18.90
C MET A 491 12.84 2.32 -19.85
N GLU A 492 13.13 1.85 -21.05
CA GLU A 492 13.85 2.60 -22.09
C GLU A 492 13.14 3.93 -22.42
N VAL A 493 11.81 3.91 -22.47
CA VAL A 493 11.00 5.12 -22.77
C VAL A 493 10.91 6.04 -21.56
N MET A 494 10.89 5.50 -20.34
CA MET A 494 10.77 6.28 -19.09
C MET A 494 12.07 6.95 -18.68
N LEU A 495 13.22 6.33 -18.94
CA LEU A 495 14.57 6.85 -18.64
C LEU A 495 15.11 7.73 -19.75
#